data_edd7d18f58cdbcaa2f3a198b10f49866
#
_entry.id   edd7d18f58cdbcaa2f3a198b10f49866
#
_cell.length_a   1.000
_cell.length_b   1.000
_cell.length_c   1.000
_cell.angle_alpha   90.00
_cell.angle_beta   90.00
_cell.angle_gamma   90.00
#
_symmetry.space_group_name_H-M   'P 1'
#
loop_
_entity.id
_entity.type
_entity.pdbx_description
1 polymer ?
#
loop_
_entity_poly.entity_id
_entity_poly.type
_entity_poly.pdbx_seq_one_letter_code
_entity_poly.pdbx_strand_id
1 'polypeptide(L)' 'MSKLFKTLKKSKVTKNKVGDITGLSIPTVRKYLKDPDLFSVRDGKNIVKHLKSKNYEYTFRELFNTEE' A
#
# COMPACT_ATOMS: atom_id res chain seq x y z
N MET A 1 -7.59 3.48 11.63
CA MET A 1 -7.66 3.01 10.25
C MET A 1 -6.49 3.56 9.47
N SER A 2 -5.84 2.77 8.69
CA SER A 2 -4.64 3.22 8.04
C SER A 2 -4.94 4.10 6.83
N LYS A 3 -4.09 5.06 6.61
CA LYS A 3 -4.22 5.95 5.48
C LYS A 3 -3.97 5.19 4.20
N LEU A 4 -3.12 4.17 4.25
CA LEU A 4 -2.82 3.34 3.10
C LEU A 4 -4.09 2.68 2.56
N PHE A 5 -4.88 2.07 3.42
CA PHE A 5 -6.08 1.37 2.99
C PHE A 5 -7.05 2.35 2.32
N LYS A 6 -7.24 3.52 2.90
CA LYS A 6 -8.12 4.51 2.34
C LYS A 6 -7.62 5.00 0.98
N THR A 7 -6.31 5.19 0.86
CA THR A 7 -5.72 5.65 -0.37
C THR A 7 -5.87 4.62 -1.48
N LEU A 8 -5.65 3.35 -1.17
CA LEU A 8 -5.81 2.29 -2.16
C LEU A 8 -7.25 2.20 -2.63
N LYS A 9 -8.20 2.35 -1.72
CA LYS A 9 -9.60 2.29 -2.08
C LYS A 9 -9.97 3.48 -2.96
N LYS A 10 -9.47 4.66 -2.63
CA LYS A 10 -9.75 5.86 -3.39
C LYS A 10 -9.15 5.78 -4.78
N SER A 11 -7.96 5.21 -4.92
CA SER A 11 -7.28 5.10 -6.20
C SER A 11 -7.69 3.86 -6.97
N LYS A 12 -8.61 3.07 -6.41
CA LYS A 12 -9.11 1.85 -7.04
C LYS A 12 -8.02 0.80 -7.27
N VAL A 13 -7.05 0.76 -6.41
CA VAL A 13 -6.02 -0.27 -6.43
C VAL A 13 -6.53 -1.43 -5.59
N THR A 14 -6.79 -2.57 -6.23
CA THR A 14 -7.37 -3.72 -5.54
C THR A 14 -6.31 -4.52 -4.81
N LYS A 15 -6.74 -5.46 -3.97
CA LYS A 15 -5.82 -6.35 -3.28
C LYS A 15 -5.02 -7.17 -4.28
N ASN A 16 -5.65 -7.58 -5.38
CA ASN A 16 -4.97 -8.36 -6.41
C ASN A 16 -3.83 -7.54 -6.99
N LYS A 17 -4.05 -6.25 -7.21
CA LYS A 17 -3.01 -5.39 -7.75
C LYS A 17 -1.88 -5.19 -6.76
N VAL A 18 -2.21 -5.04 -5.48
CA VAL A 18 -1.18 -4.93 -4.45
C VAL A 18 -0.35 -6.21 -4.43
N GLY A 19 -0.99 -7.35 -4.56
CA GLY A 19 -0.27 -8.62 -4.63
C GLY A 19 0.68 -8.66 -5.83
N ASP A 20 0.25 -8.15 -6.99
CA ASP A 20 1.09 -8.14 -8.18
C ASP A 20 2.28 -7.20 -7.97
N ILE A 21 2.06 -6.06 -7.36
CA ILE A 21 3.13 -5.08 -7.12
C ILE A 21 4.16 -5.62 -6.14
N THR A 22 3.73 -6.31 -5.12
CA THR A 22 4.62 -6.74 -4.04
C THR A 22 5.06 -8.19 -4.15
N GLY A 23 4.37 -8.98 -4.95
CA GLY A 23 4.67 -10.39 -5.04
C GLY A 23 4.10 -11.20 -3.89
N LEU A 24 3.19 -10.63 -3.12
CA LEU A 24 2.61 -11.32 -1.97
C LEU A 24 1.31 -12.02 -2.35
N SER A 25 0.95 -13.06 -1.62
CA SER A 25 -0.31 -13.76 -1.86
C SER A 25 -1.46 -12.91 -1.34
N ILE A 26 -2.66 -13.16 -1.81
CA ILE A 26 -3.82 -12.39 -1.40
C ILE A 26 -4.09 -12.44 0.11
N PRO A 27 -4.03 -13.61 0.77
CA PRO A 27 -4.22 -13.63 2.22
C PRO A 27 -3.20 -12.77 2.95
N THR A 28 -1.96 -12.75 2.46
CA THR A 28 -0.90 -11.95 3.06
C THR A 28 -1.17 -10.46 2.83
N VAL A 29 -1.64 -10.10 1.65
CA VAL A 29 -1.98 -8.72 1.34
C VAL A 29 -3.09 -8.25 2.29
N ARG A 30 -4.10 -9.07 2.50
CA ARG A 30 -5.21 -8.71 3.39
C ARG A 30 -4.71 -8.45 4.80
N LYS A 31 -3.83 -9.30 5.28
CA LYS A 31 -3.27 -9.15 6.62
C LYS A 31 -2.46 -7.86 6.71
N TYR A 32 -1.63 -7.59 5.72
CA TYR A 32 -0.75 -6.42 5.74
C TYR A 32 -1.54 -5.12 5.55
N LEU A 33 -2.67 -5.15 4.86
CA LEU A 33 -3.47 -3.95 4.72
C LEU A 33 -4.12 -3.55 6.05
N LYS A 34 -4.33 -4.53 6.93
CA LYS A 34 -4.85 -4.21 8.24
C LYS A 34 -3.75 -3.69 9.14
N ASP A 35 -2.51 -4.05 8.86
CA ASP A 35 -1.38 -3.62 9.66
C ASP A 35 -0.23 -3.28 8.71
N PRO A 36 -0.25 -2.09 8.12
CA PRO A 36 0.74 -1.69 7.12
C PRO A 36 2.19 -1.76 7.57
N ASP A 37 2.44 -1.78 8.87
CA ASP A 37 3.80 -1.87 9.36
C ASP A 37 4.43 -3.21 9.00
N LEU A 38 3.63 -4.21 8.61
CA LEU A 38 4.16 -5.50 8.21
C LEU A 38 4.75 -5.47 6.81
N PHE A 39 4.42 -4.47 5.98
CA PHE A 39 5.03 -4.36 4.67
C PHE A 39 6.51 -3.99 4.83
N SER A 40 7.35 -4.56 3.98
CA SER A 40 8.75 -4.18 3.98
C SER A 40 8.86 -2.80 3.33
N VAL A 41 9.98 -2.14 3.56
CA VAL A 41 10.22 -0.83 2.95
C VAL A 41 10.17 -0.93 1.43
N ARG A 42 10.72 -2.02 0.89
CA ARG A 42 10.72 -2.24 -0.55
C ARG A 42 9.30 -2.32 -1.08
N ASP A 43 8.44 -3.10 -0.41
CA ASP A 43 7.06 -3.27 -0.86
C ASP A 43 6.30 -1.95 -0.76
N GLY A 44 6.52 -1.22 0.33
CA GLY A 44 5.88 0.08 0.50
C GLY A 44 6.28 1.06 -0.59
N LYS A 45 7.56 1.07 -0.95
CA LYS A 45 8.04 1.96 -2.00
C LYS A 45 7.46 1.57 -3.36
N ASN A 46 7.28 0.27 -3.60
CA ASN A 46 6.68 -0.18 -4.84
C ASN A 46 5.22 0.26 -4.94
N ILE A 47 4.49 0.22 -3.83
CA ILE A 47 3.11 0.67 -3.80
C ILE A 47 3.04 2.17 -4.08
N VAL A 48 3.91 2.95 -3.44
CA VAL A 48 3.96 4.40 -3.66
C VAL A 48 4.27 4.71 -5.12
N LYS A 49 5.20 3.97 -5.70
CA LYS A 49 5.60 4.17 -7.08
C LYS A 49 4.41 3.88 -8.01
N HIS A 50 3.64 2.84 -7.71
CA HIS A 50 2.48 2.50 -8.52
C HIS A 50 1.42 3.60 -8.43
N LEU A 51 1.17 4.12 -7.23
CA LEU A 51 0.21 5.18 -7.05
C LEU A 51 0.64 6.44 -7.81
N LYS A 52 1.93 6.71 -7.81
CA LYS A 52 2.45 7.87 -8.51
C LYS A 52 2.20 7.73 -10.00
N SER A 53 2.31 6.52 -10.55
CA SER A 53 2.07 6.28 -11.97
C SER A 53 0.59 6.51 -12.32
N LYS A 54 -0.29 6.50 -11.32
CA LYS A 54 -1.70 6.78 -11.53
C LYS A 54 -2.06 8.21 -11.14
N ASN A 55 -1.05 9.07 -11.01
CA ASN A 55 -1.22 10.47 -10.64
C ASN A 55 -1.65 10.71 -9.20
N TYR A 56 -1.38 9.75 -8.32
CA TYR A 56 -1.64 9.93 -6.90
C TYR A 56 -0.27 10.08 -6.23
N GLU A 57 0.13 11.29 -5.93
CA GLU A 57 1.44 11.53 -5.35
C GLU A 57 1.42 11.48 -3.85
N TYR A 58 1.85 10.38 -3.31
CA TYR A 58 1.99 10.20 -1.87
C TYR A 58 3.41 9.76 -1.57
N THR A 59 3.91 10.10 -0.43
CA THR A 59 5.23 9.62 -0.02
C THR A 59 5.05 8.35 0.79
N PHE A 60 6.10 7.56 0.89
CA PHE A 60 6.08 6.36 1.71
C PHE A 60 5.69 6.71 3.15
N ARG A 61 6.26 7.79 3.66
CA ARG A 61 5.98 8.22 5.02
C ARG A 61 4.50 8.55 5.21
N GLU A 62 3.86 9.18 4.24
CA GLU A 62 2.47 9.53 4.38
C GLU A 62 1.58 8.31 4.47
N LEU A 63 1.90 7.26 3.76
CA LEU A 63 1.06 6.09 3.73
C LEU A 63 1.35 5.09 4.84
N PHE A 64 2.60 4.99 5.25
CA PHE A 64 2.99 3.93 6.17
C PHE A 64 3.40 4.41 7.57
N ASN A 65 3.54 5.70 7.76
CA ASN A 65 3.89 6.21 9.07
C ASN A 65 2.64 6.34 9.89
N THR A 66 2.47 5.50 10.85
CA THR A 66 1.28 5.53 11.69
C THR A 66 1.53 6.25 12.97
N GLU A 67 2.72 6.81 13.17
CA GLU A 67 2.94 7.47 14.31
C GLU A 67 2.49 8.69 14.42
N GLU A 68 2.13 9.30 14.30
CA GLU A 68 1.71 10.48 14.43
C GLU A 68 0.91 10.78 14.41
#